data_e29487f7062fb57f54ae8edd6707f5cd
#
_entry.id   e29487f7062fb57f54ae8edd6707f5cd
#
_cell.length_a   1.000
_cell.length_b   1.000
_cell.length_c   1.000
_cell.angle_alpha   90.00
_cell.angle_beta   90.00
_cell.angle_gamma   90.00
#
_symmetry.space_group_name_H-M   'P 1'
#
loop_
_entity.id
_entity.type
_entity.pdbx_description
1 polymer ?
#
loop_
_entity_poly.entity_id
_entity_poly.type
_entity_poly.pdbx_seq_one_letter_code
_entity_poly.pdbx_strand_id
1 'polypeptide(L)'
;MGSILSVPVTAQHLQRRYSSHLLAGFAELQGWRDDHEDAHVIECAWGGEDSQRGLFVIFDGHGGTSAAEFGSVYLPLKLPKDHALTDDEIVKYFIECDEAYRVSPDNKAGAAVCMVTTEKLETGKYKVRFANAGDSRAILVSSRTPVPDKLSSRSLVEDLHKKRDAELFGHPEHLSDPDGLHFISDDFDLGVVLSTLDHKPNVPSEKARIESAGGFVSNDTPARLQGMLALSRMIGDFNYKSNPGLTPAQQMGSVIPEIFTFDAANEGDFVVVACDGIFDVLSNNELARQVRMRVKQQEESRTNMETPFIPDLAKIASDIIDLCLNRLDSKDNMSLCIIMLQGAPSGDLVPKKLEDELFVGDFTRLADISNNTNESGVDKRTRRAYEDFFTRVGYFKNPNACNVCHRYFRQMSSCPCKKAIYCDPVCQKVDWKAHRKSCAANKSSAASPSGGAHPSPKHSKN
;
A
#
# COMPACT_ATOMS: atom_id res chain seq x y z
N MET A 1 9.75 -22.09 1.43
CA MET A 1 9.36 -21.42 0.16
C MET A 1 7.93 -21.83 -0.13
N GLY A 2 7.03 -20.84 -0.24
CA GLY A 2 5.67 -21.09 -0.67
C GLY A 2 5.66 -21.67 -2.07
N SER A 3 4.60 -22.34 -2.42
CA SER A 3 4.37 -22.90 -3.74
C SER A 3 4.23 -21.76 -4.77
N ILE A 4 4.85 -21.87 -5.92
CA ILE A 4 4.86 -20.85 -6.97
C ILE A 4 3.84 -21.22 -8.06
N LEU A 5 3.04 -20.26 -8.53
CA LEU A 5 2.12 -20.42 -9.66
C LEU A 5 2.88 -20.65 -10.98
N SER A 6 2.26 -21.28 -11.95
CA SER A 6 2.82 -21.45 -13.29
C SER A 6 2.86 -20.13 -14.09
N VAL A 7 1.96 -19.21 -13.77
CA VAL A 7 1.86 -17.87 -14.32
C VAL A 7 1.48 -16.91 -13.19
N PRO A 8 2.13 -15.73 -13.06
CA PRO A 8 1.81 -14.82 -11.98
C PRO A 8 0.42 -14.19 -12.11
N VAL A 9 -0.18 -13.83 -10.98
CA VAL A 9 -1.32 -12.92 -10.94
C VAL A 9 -0.78 -11.50 -11.17
N THR A 10 -1.09 -10.92 -12.32
CA THR A 10 -0.59 -9.59 -12.74
C THR A 10 -1.61 -8.47 -12.54
N ALA A 11 -2.80 -8.80 -12.08
CA ALA A 11 -3.79 -7.80 -11.70
C ALA A 11 -3.30 -7.06 -10.44
N GLN A 12 -3.44 -5.75 -10.46
CA GLN A 12 -3.05 -4.87 -9.37
C GLN A 12 -4.27 -4.12 -8.83
N HIS A 13 -4.29 -3.91 -7.53
CA HIS A 13 -5.20 -3.00 -6.85
C HIS A 13 -4.45 -1.72 -6.48
N LEU A 14 -5.00 -0.56 -6.86
CA LEU A 14 -4.40 0.75 -6.63
C LEU A 14 -5.34 1.62 -5.80
N GLN A 15 -4.77 2.40 -4.89
CA GLN A 15 -5.50 3.40 -4.12
C GLN A 15 -4.81 4.76 -4.19
N ARG A 16 -5.62 5.82 -4.36
CA ARG A 16 -5.19 7.21 -4.21
C ARG A 16 -5.90 7.81 -3.01
N ARG A 17 -5.14 8.46 -2.16
CA ARG A 17 -5.67 9.18 -0.99
C ARG A 17 -4.98 10.54 -0.88
N TYR A 18 -5.69 11.51 -0.34
CA TYR A 18 -5.13 12.84 -0.11
C TYR A 18 -5.76 13.52 1.10
N SER A 19 -5.07 14.55 1.57
CA SER A 19 -5.58 15.53 2.55
C SER A 19 -5.05 16.92 2.20
N SER A 20 -5.32 17.90 3.06
CA SER A 20 -4.76 19.24 2.93
C SER A 20 -3.22 19.30 3.07
N HIS A 21 -2.58 18.23 3.48
CA HIS A 21 -1.15 18.19 3.77
C HIS A 21 -0.42 16.94 3.27
N LEU A 22 -1.13 15.93 2.75
CA LEU A 22 -0.54 14.69 2.24
C LEU A 22 -1.16 14.27 0.92
N LEU A 23 -0.34 13.65 0.07
CA LEU A 23 -0.78 12.84 -1.06
C LEU A 23 -0.24 11.43 -0.84
N ALA A 24 -1.05 10.41 -1.06
CA ALA A 24 -0.62 9.03 -1.00
C ALA A 24 -1.11 8.23 -2.21
N GLY A 25 -0.23 7.35 -2.69
CA GLY A 25 -0.54 6.37 -3.72
C GLY A 25 -0.06 5.00 -3.28
N PHE A 26 -0.95 4.03 -3.38
CA PHE A 26 -0.69 2.65 -3.02
C PHE A 26 -0.96 1.73 -4.22
N ALA A 27 -0.19 0.67 -4.32
CA ALA A 27 -0.44 -0.44 -5.21
C ALA A 27 -0.06 -1.76 -4.54
N GLU A 28 -0.80 -2.82 -4.85
CA GLU A 28 -0.51 -4.18 -4.43
C GLU A 28 -0.74 -5.18 -5.55
N LEU A 29 0.00 -6.30 -5.50
CA LEU A 29 -0.03 -7.38 -6.49
C LEU A 29 0.34 -8.70 -5.83
N GLN A 30 -0.41 -9.76 -6.16
CA GLN A 30 -0.14 -11.10 -5.64
C GLN A 30 1.12 -11.74 -6.26
N GLY A 31 1.37 -11.54 -7.54
CA GLY A 31 2.54 -12.08 -8.22
C GLY A 31 2.51 -13.60 -8.39
N TRP A 32 3.60 -14.26 -8.03
CA TRP A 32 3.82 -15.69 -8.23
C TRP A 32 3.31 -16.59 -7.10
N ARG A 33 2.93 -16.01 -5.95
CA ARG A 33 2.46 -16.74 -4.78
C ARG A 33 1.06 -17.31 -5.00
N ASP A 34 0.71 -18.40 -4.29
CA ASP A 34 -0.64 -18.98 -4.32
C ASP A 34 -1.68 -18.05 -3.76
N ASP A 35 -1.33 -17.33 -2.69
CA ASP A 35 -2.18 -16.41 -1.96
C ASP A 35 -1.53 -15.03 -1.90
N HIS A 36 -2.35 -14.00 -1.70
CA HIS A 36 -1.89 -12.65 -1.36
C HIS A 36 -2.12 -12.45 0.14
N GLU A 37 -1.02 -12.48 0.92
CA GLU A 37 -1.10 -12.48 2.38
C GLU A 37 -0.89 -11.08 2.99
N ASP A 38 -0.56 -10.05 2.17
CA ASP A 38 -0.40 -8.67 2.64
C ASP A 38 -1.73 -7.99 2.98
N ALA A 39 -1.67 -7.01 3.88
CA ALA A 39 -2.74 -6.05 4.15
C ALA A 39 -2.17 -4.66 4.42
N HIS A 40 -3.02 -3.63 4.37
CA HIS A 40 -2.54 -2.25 4.51
C HIS A 40 -3.55 -1.31 5.17
N VAL A 41 -3.04 -0.15 5.63
CA VAL A 41 -3.82 1.02 6.08
C VAL A 41 -3.26 2.26 5.42
N ILE A 42 -4.11 3.07 4.76
CA ILE A 42 -3.72 4.30 4.06
C ILE A 42 -4.68 5.43 4.46
N GLU A 43 -4.26 6.26 5.40
CA GLU A 43 -5.07 7.34 5.98
C GLU A 43 -4.31 8.66 5.97
N CYS A 44 -4.63 9.54 5.01
CA CYS A 44 -4.00 10.86 4.87
C CYS A 44 -4.53 11.90 5.87
N ALA A 45 -5.67 11.65 6.52
CA ALA A 45 -6.30 12.55 7.49
C ALA A 45 -6.68 11.76 8.76
N TRP A 46 -5.67 11.21 9.45
CA TRP A 46 -5.86 10.40 10.65
C TRP A 46 -6.40 11.23 11.81
N GLY A 47 -7.62 10.95 12.22
CA GLY A 47 -8.34 11.69 13.27
C GLY A 47 -9.44 12.62 12.77
N GLY A 48 -9.69 12.67 11.45
CA GLY A 48 -10.76 13.46 10.81
C GLY A 48 -10.27 14.35 9.69
N GLU A 49 -11.17 14.94 8.93
CA GLU A 49 -10.87 15.67 7.69
C GLU A 49 -9.91 16.86 7.89
N ASP A 50 -9.96 17.53 9.04
CA ASP A 50 -9.07 18.64 9.37
C ASP A 50 -7.78 18.23 10.08
N SER A 51 -7.56 16.92 10.29
CA SER A 51 -6.36 16.42 10.96
C SER A 51 -5.12 16.66 10.13
N GLN A 52 -4.05 17.12 10.78
CA GLN A 52 -2.73 17.32 10.19
C GLN A 52 -1.85 16.04 10.29
N ARG A 53 -2.45 14.89 10.56
CA ARG A 53 -1.76 13.62 10.81
C ARG A 53 -2.17 12.57 9.79
N GLY A 54 -1.20 11.72 9.40
CA GLY A 54 -1.42 10.55 8.56
C GLY A 54 -1.02 9.27 9.28
N LEU A 55 -1.64 8.15 8.88
CA LEU A 55 -1.31 6.80 9.33
C LEU A 55 -1.24 5.87 8.12
N PHE A 56 -0.10 5.20 7.95
CA PHE A 56 0.16 4.26 6.87
C PHE A 56 0.79 3.01 7.45
N VAL A 57 0.27 1.85 7.11
CA VAL A 57 0.80 0.57 7.62
C VAL A 57 0.78 -0.45 6.50
N ILE A 58 1.89 -1.17 6.36
CA ILE A 58 1.97 -2.40 5.58
C ILE A 58 2.10 -3.58 6.56
N PHE A 59 1.27 -4.58 6.34
CA PHE A 59 1.32 -5.88 7.02
C PHE A 59 1.69 -6.90 5.96
N ASP A 60 2.85 -7.50 6.09
CA ASP A 60 3.36 -8.55 5.22
C ASP A 60 3.09 -9.90 5.89
N GLY A 61 2.03 -10.55 5.45
CA GLY A 61 1.52 -11.77 6.06
C GLY A 61 2.28 -13.03 5.64
N HIS A 62 2.33 -14.02 6.52
CA HIS A 62 2.88 -15.33 6.20
C HIS A 62 2.15 -16.44 6.95
N GLY A 63 2.05 -17.62 6.30
CA GLY A 63 1.33 -18.76 6.86
C GLY A 63 -0.19 -18.57 6.91
N GLY A 64 -0.73 -17.68 6.10
CA GLY A 64 -2.12 -17.29 5.99
C GLY A 64 -2.33 -15.79 6.12
N THR A 65 -3.50 -15.31 5.71
CA THR A 65 -3.85 -13.87 5.66
C THR A 65 -4.28 -13.31 7.01
N SER A 66 -4.63 -14.19 7.97
CA SER A 66 -5.41 -13.80 9.15
C SER A 66 -4.68 -12.80 10.08
N ALA A 67 -3.35 -12.88 10.22
CA ALA A 67 -2.59 -11.94 11.04
C ALA A 67 -2.56 -10.53 10.44
N ALA A 68 -2.28 -10.43 9.15
CA ALA A 68 -2.24 -9.18 8.40
C ALA A 68 -3.64 -8.52 8.34
N GLU A 69 -4.68 -9.27 8.02
CA GLU A 69 -6.06 -8.80 8.02
C GLU A 69 -6.52 -8.34 9.40
N PHE A 70 -6.21 -9.10 10.45
CA PHE A 70 -6.55 -8.72 11.83
C PHE A 70 -5.86 -7.41 12.22
N GLY A 71 -4.54 -7.30 11.99
CA GLY A 71 -3.76 -6.11 12.31
C GLY A 71 -4.26 -4.86 11.58
N SER A 72 -4.58 -4.98 10.27
CA SER A 72 -5.06 -3.88 9.45
C SER A 72 -6.42 -3.31 9.89
N VAL A 73 -7.22 -4.11 10.59
CA VAL A 73 -8.49 -3.66 11.19
C VAL A 73 -8.29 -3.19 12.64
N TYR A 74 -7.53 -3.95 13.43
CA TYR A 74 -7.39 -3.70 14.86
C TYR A 74 -6.63 -2.40 15.17
N LEU A 75 -5.47 -2.18 14.55
CA LEU A 75 -4.64 -1.01 14.84
C LEU A 75 -5.38 0.31 14.56
N PRO A 76 -5.95 0.55 13.36
CA PRO A 76 -6.66 1.80 13.10
C PRO A 76 -7.92 1.98 13.95
N LEU A 77 -8.50 0.89 14.47
CA LEU A 77 -9.63 0.97 15.37
C LEU A 77 -9.24 1.39 16.80
N LYS A 78 -8.05 0.99 17.26
CA LYS A 78 -7.59 1.15 18.64
C LYS A 78 -6.66 2.34 18.86
N LEU A 79 -5.88 2.70 17.84
CA LEU A 79 -4.95 3.83 17.94
C LEU A 79 -5.70 5.14 18.23
N PRO A 80 -5.21 6.00 19.17
CA PRO A 80 -5.76 7.31 19.44
C PRO A 80 -5.83 8.18 18.18
N LYS A 81 -6.96 8.87 18.02
CA LYS A 81 -7.21 9.76 16.89
C LYS A 81 -7.20 11.25 17.24
N ASP A 82 -7.09 11.57 18.51
CA ASP A 82 -7.18 12.92 19.07
C ASP A 82 -5.81 13.59 19.27
N HIS A 83 -4.73 12.81 19.32
CA HIS A 83 -3.38 13.32 19.49
C HIS A 83 -2.34 12.55 18.65
N ALA A 84 -1.12 13.08 18.58
CA ALA A 84 0.02 12.37 17.96
C ALA A 84 0.49 11.25 18.90
N LEU A 85 0.72 10.05 18.31
CA LEU A 85 1.15 8.89 19.09
C LEU A 85 2.54 9.12 19.71
N THR A 86 2.71 8.70 20.95
CA THR A 86 4.01 8.56 21.62
C THR A 86 4.64 7.20 21.29
N ASP A 87 5.94 7.05 21.52
CA ASP A 87 6.63 5.78 21.31
C ASP A 87 6.09 4.69 22.24
N ASP A 88 5.79 5.03 23.51
CA ASP A 88 5.20 4.10 24.48
C ASP A 88 3.80 3.63 24.05
N GLU A 89 2.99 4.52 23.51
CA GLU A 89 1.67 4.16 22.98
C GLU A 89 1.80 3.23 21.77
N ILE A 90 2.72 3.49 20.86
CA ILE A 90 2.96 2.59 19.72
C ILE A 90 3.33 1.21 20.20
N VAL A 91 4.31 1.09 21.10
CA VAL A 91 4.72 -0.21 21.68
C VAL A 91 3.53 -0.89 22.36
N LYS A 92 2.76 -0.14 23.17
CA LYS A 92 1.57 -0.66 23.86
C LYS A 92 0.56 -1.24 22.86
N TYR A 93 0.22 -0.52 21.80
CA TYR A 93 -0.79 -0.97 20.83
C TYR A 93 -0.32 -2.12 19.95
N PHE A 94 0.99 -2.24 19.68
CA PHE A 94 1.55 -3.43 19.04
C PHE A 94 1.39 -4.66 19.94
N ILE A 95 1.69 -4.54 21.24
CA ILE A 95 1.49 -5.63 22.22
C ILE A 95 0.00 -5.98 22.32
N GLU A 96 -0.88 -4.99 22.49
CA GLU A 96 -2.32 -5.22 22.58
C GLU A 96 -2.90 -5.88 21.31
N CYS A 97 -2.39 -5.53 20.15
CA CYS A 97 -2.78 -6.14 18.87
C CYS A 97 -2.37 -7.63 18.85
N ASP A 98 -1.15 -7.95 19.22
CA ASP A 98 -0.63 -9.32 19.27
C ASP A 98 -1.42 -10.19 20.28
N GLU A 99 -1.68 -9.63 21.46
CA GLU A 99 -2.47 -10.31 22.50
C GLU A 99 -3.93 -10.52 22.08
N ALA A 100 -4.53 -9.54 21.41
CA ALA A 100 -5.89 -9.65 20.89
C ALA A 100 -5.97 -10.69 19.76
N TYR A 101 -4.95 -10.73 18.89
CA TYR A 101 -4.88 -11.74 17.85
C TYR A 101 -4.66 -13.15 18.43
N ARG A 102 -3.92 -13.29 19.53
CA ARG A 102 -3.67 -14.58 20.22
C ARG A 102 -4.95 -15.32 20.58
N VAL A 103 -5.99 -14.58 20.95
CA VAL A 103 -7.30 -15.15 21.32
C VAL A 103 -8.29 -15.26 20.16
N SER A 104 -7.90 -14.84 18.98
CA SER A 104 -8.68 -15.01 17.75
C SER A 104 -8.81 -16.50 17.40
N PRO A 105 -9.95 -16.94 16.84
CA PRO A 105 -10.15 -18.32 16.39
C PRO A 105 -9.14 -18.77 15.31
N ASP A 106 -8.65 -17.84 14.49
CA ASP A 106 -7.69 -18.09 13.42
C ASP A 106 -6.38 -17.33 13.70
N ASN A 107 -5.62 -17.81 14.67
CA ASN A 107 -4.39 -17.18 15.17
C ASN A 107 -3.12 -17.94 14.77
N LYS A 108 -3.12 -18.62 13.63
CA LYS A 108 -2.00 -19.48 13.21
C LYS A 108 -0.97 -18.79 12.36
N ALA A 109 -1.35 -17.71 11.70
CA ALA A 109 -0.49 -16.92 10.82
C ALA A 109 0.37 -15.92 11.61
N GLY A 110 1.36 -15.34 10.91
CA GLY A 110 2.13 -14.20 11.39
C GLY A 110 2.13 -13.07 10.35
N ALA A 111 2.57 -11.88 10.76
CA ALA A 111 2.77 -10.75 9.86
C ALA A 111 3.89 -9.84 10.34
N ALA A 112 4.82 -9.49 9.44
CA ALA A 112 5.67 -8.32 9.61
C ALA A 112 4.80 -7.06 9.55
N VAL A 113 5.18 -6.02 10.30
CA VAL A 113 4.40 -4.77 10.38
C VAL A 113 5.34 -3.58 10.28
N CYS A 114 5.15 -2.76 9.25
CA CYS A 114 5.83 -1.49 9.12
C CYS A 114 4.81 -0.35 9.13
N MET A 115 4.81 0.45 10.19
CA MET A 115 3.90 1.58 10.41
C MET A 115 4.64 2.89 10.22
N VAL A 116 4.00 3.82 9.52
CA VAL A 116 4.43 5.21 9.33
C VAL A 116 3.36 6.13 9.89
N THR A 117 3.75 7.05 10.75
CA THR A 117 2.91 8.19 11.12
C THR A 117 3.54 9.48 10.68
N THR A 118 2.71 10.42 10.23
CA THR A 118 3.15 11.76 9.84
C THR A 118 2.33 12.80 10.59
N GLU A 119 2.94 13.96 10.85
CA GLU A 119 2.28 15.11 11.47
C GLU A 119 2.85 16.39 10.86
N LYS A 120 1.98 17.26 10.32
CA LYS A 120 2.40 18.60 9.90
C LYS A 120 2.44 19.52 11.12
N LEU A 121 3.62 20.05 11.40
CA LEU A 121 3.88 20.91 12.55
C LEU A 121 3.49 22.36 12.25
N GLU A 122 3.26 23.17 13.28
CA GLU A 122 3.02 24.62 13.16
C GLU A 122 4.15 25.37 12.45
N THR A 123 5.36 24.83 12.49
CA THR A 123 6.53 25.35 11.75
C THR A 123 6.46 25.17 10.25
N GLY A 124 5.45 24.45 9.74
CA GLY A 124 5.34 24.03 8.35
C GLY A 124 6.20 22.81 7.97
N LYS A 125 7.00 22.30 8.92
CA LYS A 125 7.74 21.04 8.77
C LYS A 125 6.84 19.85 9.05
N TYR A 126 7.36 18.66 8.73
CA TYR A 126 6.68 17.41 9.04
C TYR A 126 7.50 16.59 10.03
N LYS A 127 6.83 16.05 11.01
CA LYS A 127 7.34 14.98 11.85
C LYS A 127 6.94 13.65 11.21
N VAL A 128 7.93 12.81 10.96
CA VAL A 128 7.74 11.47 10.41
C VAL A 128 8.26 10.46 11.43
N ARG A 129 7.46 9.45 11.72
CA ARG A 129 7.85 8.38 12.63
C ARG A 129 7.61 7.04 11.96
N PHE A 130 8.59 6.16 12.06
CA PHE A 130 8.52 4.77 11.63
C PHE A 130 8.48 3.87 12.85
N ALA A 131 7.64 2.83 12.81
CA ALA A 131 7.62 1.76 13.79
C ALA A 131 7.60 0.42 13.03
N ASN A 132 8.68 -0.34 13.13
CA ASN A 132 8.88 -1.57 12.37
C ASN A 132 9.03 -2.79 13.29
N ALA A 133 8.27 -3.84 13.01
CA ALA A 133 8.40 -5.16 13.61
C ALA A 133 8.34 -6.21 12.50
N GLY A 134 9.49 -6.49 11.89
CA GLY A 134 9.63 -7.42 10.76
C GLY A 134 10.64 -6.93 9.73
N ASP A 135 10.49 -7.39 8.51
CA ASP A 135 11.39 -7.15 7.38
C ASP A 135 10.75 -6.38 6.22
N SER A 136 9.50 -5.93 6.38
CA SER A 136 8.97 -4.79 5.64
C SER A 136 9.74 -3.53 6.01
N ARG A 137 9.76 -2.51 5.15
CA ARG A 137 10.61 -1.35 5.35
C ARG A 137 9.94 -0.03 4.99
N ALA A 138 10.32 1.03 5.70
CA ALA A 138 10.00 2.41 5.34
C ALA A 138 11.29 3.23 5.16
N ILE A 139 11.27 4.13 4.17
CA ILE A 139 12.33 5.11 3.91
C ILE A 139 11.73 6.51 3.82
N LEU A 140 12.44 7.51 4.36
CA LEU A 140 12.17 8.93 4.13
C LEU A 140 13.24 9.47 3.18
N VAL A 141 12.80 10.14 2.13
CA VAL A 141 13.66 10.71 1.10
C VAL A 141 13.46 12.22 1.06
N SER A 142 14.55 12.96 1.27
CA SER A 142 14.57 14.41 1.17
C SER A 142 15.36 14.90 -0.03
N SER A 143 14.80 15.89 -0.73
CA SER A 143 15.43 16.52 -1.90
C SER A 143 16.32 17.71 -1.57
N ARG A 144 16.31 18.17 -0.32
CA ARG A 144 16.72 19.55 -0.05
C ARG A 144 17.98 19.75 0.76
N THR A 145 18.50 18.76 1.49
CA THR A 145 19.70 19.03 2.32
C THR A 145 20.43 17.76 2.73
N PRO A 146 21.78 17.79 2.80
CA PRO A 146 22.54 16.83 3.61
C PRO A 146 22.03 16.93 5.05
N VAL A 147 21.66 15.82 5.63
CA VAL A 147 21.17 15.78 7.02
C VAL A 147 22.32 16.10 7.97
N PRO A 148 22.12 16.97 8.95
CA PRO A 148 23.15 17.24 9.96
C PRO A 148 23.59 15.97 10.67
N ASP A 149 24.88 15.81 10.94
CA ASP A 149 25.57 14.68 11.58
C ASP A 149 25.04 14.22 12.96
N LYS A 150 23.91 14.74 13.42
CA LYS A 150 23.43 14.54 14.80
C LYS A 150 22.54 13.31 15.03
N LEU A 151 22.24 12.50 14.01
CA LEU A 151 21.49 11.27 14.19
C LEU A 151 22.43 10.08 14.32
N SER A 152 22.85 9.79 15.54
CA SER A 152 23.73 8.65 15.85
C SER A 152 23.16 7.28 15.47
N SER A 153 21.85 7.15 15.34
CA SER A 153 21.18 5.94 14.81
C SER A 153 21.22 5.84 13.29
N ARG A 154 21.35 6.97 12.57
CA ARG A 154 21.34 7.02 11.11
C ARG A 154 22.54 6.31 10.48
N SER A 155 23.76 6.57 10.97
CA SER A 155 24.97 5.96 10.40
C SER A 155 24.94 4.44 10.49
N LEU A 156 24.46 3.91 11.62
CA LEU A 156 24.35 2.46 11.83
C LEU A 156 23.34 1.84 10.87
N VAL A 157 22.18 2.48 10.67
CA VAL A 157 21.15 2.02 9.75
C VAL A 157 21.66 2.05 8.29
N GLU A 158 22.28 3.16 7.89
CA GLU A 158 22.87 3.29 6.55
C GLU A 158 23.96 2.25 6.29
N ASP A 159 24.84 1.99 7.27
CA ASP A 159 25.91 1.01 7.11
C ASP A 159 25.38 -0.42 7.03
N LEU A 160 24.34 -0.74 7.79
CA LEU A 160 23.67 -2.05 7.72
C LEU A 160 22.96 -2.24 6.38
N HIS A 161 22.27 -1.21 5.87
CA HIS A 161 21.64 -1.29 4.56
C HIS A 161 22.68 -1.36 3.43
N LYS A 162 23.75 -0.57 3.46
CA LYS A 162 24.84 -0.66 2.48
C LYS A 162 25.44 -2.05 2.45
N LYS A 163 25.63 -2.66 3.63
CA LYS A 163 26.14 -4.04 3.72
C LYS A 163 25.16 -5.04 3.13
N ARG A 164 23.87 -4.92 3.45
CA ARG A 164 22.83 -5.77 2.87
C ARG A 164 22.71 -5.58 1.36
N ASP A 165 22.65 -4.32 0.90
CA ASP A 165 22.57 -4.00 -0.53
C ASP A 165 23.79 -4.57 -1.29
N ALA A 166 24.96 -4.52 -0.71
CA ALA A 166 26.16 -5.16 -1.29
C ALA A 166 26.07 -6.71 -1.32
N GLU A 167 25.39 -7.30 -0.35
CA GLU A 167 25.16 -8.76 -0.32
C GLU A 167 24.08 -9.20 -1.32
N LEU A 168 23.01 -8.42 -1.51
CA LEU A 168 21.90 -8.75 -2.41
C LEU A 168 22.18 -8.41 -3.88
N PHE A 169 22.77 -7.24 -4.13
CA PHE A 169 22.90 -6.69 -5.49
C PHE A 169 24.35 -6.75 -6.01
N GLY A 170 25.30 -7.18 -5.19
CA GLY A 170 26.72 -7.12 -5.54
C GLY A 170 27.24 -5.68 -5.63
N HIS A 171 28.35 -5.48 -6.32
CA HIS A 171 28.85 -4.14 -6.62
C HIS A 171 27.92 -3.45 -7.63
N PRO A 172 27.64 -2.13 -7.48
CA PRO A 172 26.77 -1.35 -8.36
C PRO A 172 27.10 -1.45 -9.87
N GLU A 173 28.28 -1.93 -10.21
CA GLU A 173 28.77 -2.11 -11.59
C GLU A 173 28.04 -3.25 -12.35
N HIS A 174 27.27 -4.11 -11.66
CA HIS A 174 26.55 -5.24 -12.29
C HIS A 174 25.08 -4.94 -12.60
N LEU A 175 24.55 -3.79 -12.23
CA LEU A 175 23.26 -3.31 -12.73
C LEU A 175 23.45 -2.67 -14.13
N SER A 176 24.15 -3.37 -15.03
CA SER A 176 24.21 -3.01 -16.43
C SER A 176 22.84 -3.30 -17.04
N ASP A 177 22.18 -2.23 -17.40
CA ASP A 177 20.89 -2.20 -18.06
C ASP A 177 21.01 -2.73 -19.52
N PRO A 178 20.48 -3.93 -19.82
CA PRO A 178 20.49 -4.41 -21.20
C PRO A 178 19.50 -3.68 -22.11
N ASP A 179 18.57 -2.85 -21.60
CA ASP A 179 17.47 -2.27 -22.34
C ASP A 179 17.40 -0.73 -22.30
N GLY A 180 18.48 -0.04 -21.90
CA GLY A 180 18.56 1.42 -22.01
C GLY A 180 17.76 2.21 -20.96
N LEU A 181 17.46 1.61 -19.80
CA LEU A 181 17.12 2.36 -18.59
C LEU A 181 18.38 3.14 -18.16
N HIS A 182 18.70 4.21 -18.88
CA HIS A 182 19.82 5.08 -18.54
C HIS A 182 19.68 5.51 -17.09
N PHE A 183 20.54 4.97 -16.22
CA PHE A 183 20.75 5.53 -14.89
C PHE A 183 21.17 6.99 -15.10
N ILE A 184 20.23 7.89 -14.85
CA ILE A 184 20.49 9.33 -15.00
C ILE A 184 21.61 9.64 -14.02
N SER A 185 22.68 10.20 -14.58
CA SER A 185 23.87 10.64 -13.87
C SER A 185 23.57 11.45 -12.61
N ASP A 186 24.48 11.46 -11.70
CA ASP A 186 24.66 12.04 -10.38
C ASP A 186 23.99 13.38 -9.98
N ASP A 187 23.11 13.94 -10.79
CA ASP A 187 22.44 15.23 -10.57
C ASP A 187 21.26 15.19 -9.60
N PHE A 188 20.89 14.02 -9.08
CA PHE A 188 19.90 13.92 -8.05
C PHE A 188 20.55 13.54 -6.72
N ASP A 189 20.64 14.52 -5.83
CA ASP A 189 20.92 14.26 -4.41
C ASP A 189 19.76 13.43 -3.82
N LEU A 190 19.90 12.10 -3.92
CA LEU A 190 18.91 11.12 -3.49
C LEU A 190 19.04 10.87 -2.00
N GLY A 191 18.92 11.92 -1.19
CA GLY A 191 19.05 11.81 0.24
C GLY A 191 18.00 10.90 0.88
N VAL A 192 18.25 9.60 0.96
CA VAL A 192 17.56 8.77 1.95
C VAL A 192 17.97 9.25 3.32
N VAL A 193 17.04 9.92 4.02
CA VAL A 193 17.27 10.59 5.29
C VAL A 193 17.13 9.65 6.46
N LEU A 194 16.14 8.75 6.37
CA LEU A 194 15.78 7.79 7.40
C LEU A 194 15.34 6.49 6.76
N SER A 195 15.68 5.38 7.38
CA SER A 195 15.19 4.05 7.00
C SER A 195 14.98 3.21 8.24
N THR A 196 14.00 2.31 8.22
CA THR A 196 13.88 1.25 9.21
C THR A 196 14.93 0.17 8.97
N LEU A 197 15.18 -0.65 9.98
CA LEU A 197 15.97 -1.87 9.88
C LEU A 197 15.07 -3.08 9.70
N ASP A 198 15.50 -4.01 8.86
CA ASP A 198 14.86 -5.32 8.75
C ASP A 198 15.28 -6.19 9.93
N HIS A 199 14.31 -6.78 10.61
CA HIS A 199 14.56 -7.68 11.73
C HIS A 199 14.80 -9.12 11.22
N LYS A 200 15.94 -9.32 10.54
CA LYS A 200 16.35 -10.67 10.11
C LYS A 200 17.00 -11.41 11.30
N PRO A 201 16.81 -12.75 11.43
CA PRO A 201 17.29 -13.52 12.58
C PRO A 201 18.81 -13.44 12.81
N ASN A 202 19.61 -13.23 11.77
CA ASN A 202 21.07 -13.12 11.84
C ASN A 202 21.58 -11.73 12.21
N VAL A 203 20.72 -10.71 12.35
CA VAL A 203 21.10 -9.41 12.91
C VAL A 203 21.62 -9.63 14.33
N PRO A 204 22.80 -9.11 14.72
CA PRO A 204 23.44 -9.48 15.98
C PRO A 204 22.58 -9.32 17.22
N SER A 205 21.80 -8.24 17.35
CA SER A 205 20.86 -8.00 18.46
C SER A 205 19.70 -8.98 18.47
N GLU A 206 19.15 -9.30 17.30
CA GLU A 206 18.07 -10.25 17.13
C GLU A 206 18.53 -11.67 17.46
N LYS A 207 19.70 -12.06 16.92
CA LYS A 207 20.32 -13.37 17.21
C LYS A 207 20.57 -13.54 18.71
N ALA A 208 21.15 -12.55 19.37
CA ALA A 208 21.42 -12.60 20.81
C ALA A 208 20.11 -12.76 21.62
N ARG A 209 19.01 -12.08 21.24
CA ARG A 209 17.70 -12.25 21.87
C ARG A 209 17.17 -13.66 21.68
N ILE A 210 17.20 -14.18 20.45
CA ILE A 210 16.73 -15.53 20.10
C ILE A 210 17.46 -16.59 20.93
N GLU A 211 18.80 -16.51 20.97
CA GLU A 211 19.64 -17.46 21.70
C GLU A 211 19.41 -17.35 23.23
N SER A 212 19.25 -16.13 23.75
CA SER A 212 18.93 -15.91 25.18
C SER A 212 17.55 -16.44 25.55
N ALA A 213 16.60 -16.48 24.62
CA ALA A 213 15.30 -17.07 24.81
C ALA A 213 15.27 -18.60 24.68
N GLY A 214 16.45 -19.23 24.45
CA GLY A 214 16.61 -20.67 24.29
C GLY A 214 16.40 -21.18 22.85
N GLY A 215 16.35 -20.27 21.87
CA GLY A 215 16.24 -20.60 20.46
C GLY A 215 17.58 -20.70 19.75
N PHE A 216 17.53 -20.89 18.42
CA PHE A 216 18.71 -20.84 17.56
C PHE A 216 18.39 -20.16 16.23
N VAL A 217 19.43 -19.69 15.56
CA VAL A 217 19.36 -19.15 14.20
C VAL A 217 20.12 -20.13 13.28
N SER A 218 19.49 -20.50 12.16
CA SER A 218 20.12 -21.39 11.18
C SER A 218 21.28 -20.70 10.46
N ASN A 219 22.17 -21.49 9.89
CA ASN A 219 23.28 -21.00 9.07
C ASN A 219 22.92 -20.93 7.58
N ASP A 220 21.65 -21.08 7.24
CA ASP A 220 21.15 -21.01 5.87
C ASP A 220 21.23 -19.60 5.32
N THR A 221 21.04 -19.46 4.02
CA THR A 221 20.85 -18.18 3.36
C THR A 221 19.49 -18.20 2.64
N PRO A 222 18.52 -17.41 3.11
CA PRO A 222 18.54 -16.53 4.29
C PRO A 222 18.53 -17.31 5.61
N ALA A 223 19.15 -16.72 6.64
CA ALA A 223 19.14 -17.26 8.00
C ALA A 223 17.72 -17.29 8.58
N ARG A 224 17.40 -18.32 9.39
CA ARG A 224 16.05 -18.54 9.88
C ARG A 224 16.01 -18.77 11.40
N LEU A 225 15.02 -18.16 12.03
CA LEU A 225 14.62 -18.42 13.41
C LEU A 225 14.12 -19.87 13.49
N GLN A 226 14.75 -20.68 14.36
CA GLN A 226 14.46 -22.12 14.53
C GLN A 226 14.49 -22.90 13.20
N GLY A 227 15.25 -22.43 12.20
CA GLY A 227 15.30 -23.03 10.87
C GLY A 227 14.03 -22.84 10.02
N MET A 228 13.07 -22.04 10.45
CA MET A 228 11.76 -21.90 9.83
C MET A 228 11.49 -20.48 9.32
N LEU A 229 11.46 -19.46 10.19
CA LEU A 229 11.07 -18.09 9.84
C LEU A 229 12.28 -17.24 9.43
N ALA A 230 12.13 -16.47 8.34
CA ALA A 230 13.15 -15.56 7.84
C ALA A 230 13.18 -14.19 8.56
N LEU A 231 12.26 -13.95 9.47
CA LEU A 231 12.17 -12.73 10.28
C LEU A 231 12.16 -13.08 11.78
N SER A 232 12.44 -12.09 12.62
CA SER A 232 12.57 -12.27 14.07
C SER A 232 11.62 -11.39 14.89
N ARG A 233 10.89 -10.48 14.22
CA ARG A 233 9.81 -9.69 14.84
C ARG A 233 8.57 -9.71 13.96
N MET A 234 7.38 -9.85 14.60
CA MET A 234 6.10 -9.98 13.91
C MET A 234 4.92 -9.86 14.88
N ILE A 235 3.72 -9.69 14.36
CA ILE A 235 2.45 -10.03 15.01
C ILE A 235 2.17 -11.51 14.75
N GLY A 236 1.57 -12.24 15.71
CA GLY A 236 1.25 -13.66 15.57
C GLY A 236 2.46 -14.57 15.84
N ASP A 237 2.50 -15.72 15.19
CA ASP A 237 3.57 -16.72 15.33
C ASP A 237 3.83 -17.14 16.78
N PHE A 238 2.79 -17.42 17.51
CA PHE A 238 2.81 -17.59 18.99
C PHE A 238 3.68 -18.75 19.47
N ASN A 239 4.05 -19.69 18.60
CA ASN A 239 4.99 -20.74 18.92
C ASN A 239 6.37 -20.19 19.32
N TYR A 240 6.77 -19.02 18.78
CA TYR A 240 8.01 -18.33 19.12
C TYR A 240 7.88 -17.32 20.27
N LYS A 241 6.68 -17.21 20.85
CA LYS A 241 6.31 -16.27 21.93
C LYS A 241 5.67 -16.99 23.12
N SER A 242 6.04 -18.24 23.35
CA SER A 242 5.36 -19.13 24.30
C SER A 242 6.04 -19.26 25.67
N ASN A 243 7.17 -18.59 25.90
CA ASN A 243 7.86 -18.67 27.20
C ASN A 243 7.23 -17.67 28.22
N PRO A 244 6.49 -18.18 29.24
CA PRO A 244 5.80 -17.31 30.18
C PRO A 244 6.73 -16.57 31.15
N GLY A 245 8.00 -16.96 31.21
CA GLY A 245 9.03 -16.30 32.03
C GLY A 245 9.71 -15.13 31.35
N LEU A 246 9.38 -14.85 30.07
CA LEU A 246 10.00 -13.79 29.29
C LEU A 246 8.97 -12.70 28.94
N THR A 247 9.41 -11.45 28.97
CA THR A 247 8.60 -10.33 28.48
C THR A 247 8.44 -10.39 26.95
N PRO A 248 7.48 -9.68 26.34
CA PRO A 248 7.33 -9.62 24.88
C PRO A 248 8.61 -9.24 24.14
N ALA A 249 9.45 -8.38 24.72
CA ALA A 249 10.74 -7.97 24.15
C ALA A 249 11.83 -9.05 24.21
N GLN A 250 11.67 -10.05 25.08
CA GLN A 250 12.66 -11.11 25.32
C GLN A 250 12.30 -12.44 24.65
N GLN A 251 11.11 -12.57 24.07
CA GLN A 251 10.68 -13.77 23.36
C GLN A 251 11.57 -14.03 22.12
N MET A 252 11.60 -15.27 21.63
CA MET A 252 12.31 -15.62 20.40
C MET A 252 11.79 -14.79 19.21
N GLY A 253 10.47 -14.76 19.02
CA GLY A 253 9.78 -13.82 18.14
C GLY A 253 9.27 -12.65 18.96
N SER A 254 9.48 -11.41 18.55
CA SER A 254 9.04 -10.23 19.30
C SER A 254 8.03 -9.41 18.49
N VAL A 255 7.04 -8.86 19.17
CA VAL A 255 6.11 -7.89 18.57
C VAL A 255 6.58 -6.45 18.79
N ILE A 256 7.61 -6.24 19.61
CA ILE A 256 8.09 -4.90 19.96
C ILE A 256 8.71 -4.23 18.74
N PRO A 257 8.13 -3.11 18.26
CA PRO A 257 8.70 -2.42 17.11
C PRO A 257 9.97 -1.66 17.47
N GLU A 258 10.87 -1.49 16.51
CA GLU A 258 11.85 -0.42 16.52
C GLU A 258 11.22 0.87 16.02
N ILE A 259 11.50 1.99 16.72
CA ILE A 259 10.87 3.27 16.43
C ILE A 259 11.95 4.29 16.06
N PHE A 260 11.75 4.95 14.92
CA PHE A 260 12.60 6.03 14.41
C PHE A 260 11.76 7.28 14.18
N THR A 261 12.27 8.44 14.60
CA THR A 261 11.54 9.71 14.44
C THR A 261 12.45 10.75 13.77
N PHE A 262 11.88 11.47 12.82
CA PHE A 262 12.49 12.64 12.18
C PHE A 262 11.45 13.78 12.15
N ASP A 263 11.81 14.94 12.75
CA ASP A 263 10.88 16.05 12.99
C ASP A 263 11.16 17.30 12.13
N ALA A 264 11.98 17.14 11.11
CA ALA A 264 12.44 18.24 10.26
C ALA A 264 12.20 18.01 8.75
N ALA A 265 11.35 17.03 8.37
CA ALA A 265 11.05 16.79 6.98
C ALA A 265 10.34 18.00 6.34
N ASN A 266 10.60 18.23 5.07
CA ASN A 266 10.11 19.39 4.35
C ASN A 266 8.90 19.05 3.50
N GLU A 267 8.15 20.05 3.12
CA GLU A 267 7.19 19.94 2.05
C GLU A 267 7.90 19.53 0.74
N GLY A 268 7.34 18.53 0.05
CA GLY A 268 7.93 17.91 -1.14
C GLY A 268 8.88 16.73 -0.87
N ASP A 269 9.28 16.48 0.38
CA ASP A 269 9.91 15.22 0.76
C ASP A 269 8.87 14.09 0.66
N PHE A 270 9.32 12.85 0.56
CA PHE A 270 8.39 11.73 0.49
C PHE A 270 8.85 10.52 1.30
N VAL A 271 7.87 9.74 1.73
CA VAL A 271 8.08 8.46 2.41
C VAL A 271 7.66 7.34 1.46
N VAL A 272 8.39 6.24 1.49
CA VAL A 272 7.96 4.98 0.88
C VAL A 272 7.91 3.92 1.98
N VAL A 273 6.82 3.15 2.02
CA VAL A 273 6.70 1.97 2.86
C VAL A 273 6.26 0.80 1.99
N ALA A 274 6.92 -0.34 2.13
CA ALA A 274 6.66 -1.53 1.33
C ALA A 274 7.05 -2.83 2.07
N CYS A 275 6.50 -3.94 1.59
CA CYS A 275 6.88 -5.29 2.01
C CYS A 275 8.25 -5.70 1.45
N ASP A 276 8.76 -6.84 1.86
CA ASP A 276 10.05 -7.37 1.41
C ASP A 276 10.04 -7.74 -0.08
N GLY A 277 8.88 -8.09 -0.67
CA GLY A 277 8.76 -8.35 -2.12
C GLY A 277 9.23 -7.19 -3.01
N ILE A 278 9.31 -5.98 -2.47
CA ILE A 278 9.92 -4.80 -3.13
C ILE A 278 11.39 -4.65 -2.72
N PHE A 279 11.68 -4.69 -1.41
CA PHE A 279 13.01 -4.39 -0.89
C PHE A 279 14.01 -5.56 -1.04
N ASP A 280 13.55 -6.76 -1.37
CA ASP A 280 14.41 -7.88 -1.72
C ASP A 280 15.04 -7.73 -3.11
N VAL A 281 14.45 -6.90 -3.98
CA VAL A 281 14.93 -6.68 -5.34
C VAL A 281 15.32 -5.22 -5.66
N LEU A 282 15.01 -4.26 -4.78
CA LEU A 282 15.40 -2.86 -4.91
C LEU A 282 16.09 -2.36 -3.63
N SER A 283 17.24 -1.71 -3.79
CA SER A 283 17.87 -0.97 -2.70
C SER A 283 17.07 0.29 -2.34
N ASN A 284 17.32 0.84 -1.14
CA ASN A 284 16.70 2.10 -0.72
C ASN A 284 16.94 3.24 -1.73
N ASN A 285 18.17 3.37 -2.21
CA ASN A 285 18.55 4.42 -3.16
C ASN A 285 17.92 4.21 -4.53
N GLU A 286 17.86 2.95 -5.01
CA GLU A 286 17.24 2.65 -6.29
C GLU A 286 15.73 2.91 -6.25
N LEU A 287 15.05 2.49 -5.18
CA LEU A 287 13.63 2.77 -5.01
C LEU A 287 13.34 4.28 -4.96
N ALA A 288 14.15 5.05 -4.21
CA ALA A 288 14.05 6.51 -4.16
C ALA A 288 14.23 7.12 -5.57
N ARG A 289 15.21 6.64 -6.34
CA ARG A 289 15.45 7.06 -7.73
C ARG A 289 14.26 6.74 -8.63
N GLN A 290 13.71 5.53 -8.53
CA GLN A 290 12.55 5.10 -9.31
C GLN A 290 11.32 5.99 -9.07
N VAL A 291 11.07 6.39 -7.82
CA VAL A 291 9.98 7.33 -7.49
C VAL A 291 10.23 8.71 -8.12
N ARG A 292 11.41 9.29 -7.89
CA ARG A 292 11.74 10.65 -8.39
C ARG A 292 11.71 10.75 -9.89
N MET A 293 12.29 9.78 -10.58
CA MET A 293 12.31 9.74 -12.03
C MET A 293 10.89 9.76 -12.61
N ARG A 294 9.98 8.97 -12.04
CA ARG A 294 8.60 8.91 -12.51
C ARG A 294 7.79 10.16 -12.17
N VAL A 295 8.01 10.76 -11.00
CA VAL A 295 7.42 12.07 -10.66
C VAL A 295 7.84 13.11 -11.70
N LYS A 296 9.14 13.19 -12.01
CA LYS A 296 9.67 14.11 -13.03
C LYS A 296 9.09 13.83 -14.42
N GLN A 297 9.03 12.57 -14.84
CA GLN A 297 8.44 12.18 -16.13
C GLN A 297 6.96 12.58 -16.24
N GLN A 298 6.18 12.42 -15.16
CA GLN A 298 4.79 12.86 -15.12
C GLN A 298 4.68 14.38 -15.22
N GLU A 299 5.56 15.12 -14.54
CA GLU A 299 5.59 16.58 -14.60
C GLU A 299 5.94 17.09 -16.01
N GLU A 300 6.96 16.52 -16.64
CA GLU A 300 7.40 16.88 -18.00
C GLU A 300 6.36 16.52 -19.07
N SER A 301 5.59 15.45 -18.87
CA SER A 301 4.58 14.98 -19.82
C SER A 301 3.24 15.71 -19.73
N ARG A 302 3.04 16.59 -18.75
CA ARG A 302 1.77 17.30 -18.59
C ARG A 302 1.51 18.30 -19.73
N THR A 303 0.28 18.33 -20.21
CA THR A 303 -0.15 19.20 -21.32
C THR A 303 -0.69 20.55 -20.83
N ASN A 304 -1.17 20.63 -19.61
CA ASN A 304 -1.68 21.86 -19.02
C ASN A 304 -0.72 22.39 -17.96
N MET A 305 -0.09 23.53 -18.23
CA MET A 305 0.84 24.21 -17.30
C MET A 305 0.17 25.22 -16.38
N GLU A 306 -1.12 25.51 -16.57
CA GLU A 306 -1.86 26.48 -15.76
C GLU A 306 -2.36 25.88 -14.43
N THR A 307 -2.52 24.55 -14.38
CA THR A 307 -2.94 23.87 -13.16
C THR A 307 -1.72 23.43 -12.34
N PRO A 308 -1.80 23.41 -11.00
CA PRO A 308 -0.75 22.84 -10.17
C PRO A 308 -0.45 21.38 -10.56
N PHE A 309 0.82 20.99 -10.51
CA PHE A 309 1.21 19.61 -10.74
C PHE A 309 0.88 18.76 -9.51
N ILE A 310 0.18 17.66 -9.74
CA ILE A 310 -0.12 16.64 -8.73
C ILE A 310 0.33 15.29 -9.29
N PRO A 311 1.35 14.66 -8.70
CA PRO A 311 1.83 13.36 -9.18
C PRO A 311 0.79 12.26 -8.91
N ASP A 312 0.65 11.35 -9.85
CA ASP A 312 -0.12 10.12 -9.67
C ASP A 312 0.74 9.06 -8.97
N LEU A 313 0.81 9.13 -7.65
CA LEU A 313 1.66 8.26 -6.83
C LEU A 313 1.24 6.79 -6.92
N ALA A 314 -0.06 6.50 -7.09
CA ALA A 314 -0.54 5.13 -7.24
C ALA A 314 -0.08 4.52 -8.57
N LYS A 315 -0.09 5.31 -9.66
CA LYS A 315 0.48 4.87 -10.93
C LYS A 315 1.98 4.64 -10.82
N ILE A 316 2.70 5.50 -10.09
CA ILE A 316 4.13 5.32 -9.84
C ILE A 316 4.39 4.04 -9.06
N ALA A 317 3.62 3.77 -8.00
CA ALA A 317 3.72 2.53 -7.23
C ALA A 317 3.46 1.30 -8.12
N SER A 318 2.41 1.35 -8.94
CA SER A 318 2.08 0.31 -9.93
C SER A 318 3.23 0.03 -10.91
N ASP A 319 3.84 1.07 -11.47
CA ASP A 319 4.95 0.94 -12.42
C ASP A 319 6.22 0.36 -11.77
N ILE A 320 6.44 0.64 -10.48
CA ILE A 320 7.54 0.06 -9.71
C ILE A 320 7.28 -1.42 -9.41
N ILE A 321 6.06 -1.79 -9.06
CA ILE A 321 5.66 -3.20 -8.88
C ILE A 321 5.84 -3.98 -10.20
N ASP A 322 5.43 -3.40 -11.33
CA ASP A 322 5.65 -4.00 -12.64
C ASP A 322 7.14 -4.19 -12.96
N LEU A 323 8.00 -3.24 -12.56
CA LEU A 323 9.44 -3.36 -12.68
C LEU A 323 9.96 -4.53 -11.82
N CYS A 324 9.53 -4.63 -10.55
CA CYS A 324 9.94 -5.69 -9.65
C CYS A 324 9.51 -7.08 -10.15
N LEU A 325 8.27 -7.21 -10.63
CA LEU A 325 7.75 -8.48 -11.16
C LEU A 325 8.45 -8.91 -12.46
N ASN A 326 8.52 -7.99 -13.44
CA ASN A 326 8.83 -8.35 -14.82
C ASN A 326 10.31 -8.24 -15.16
N ARG A 327 11.10 -7.44 -14.41
CA ARG A 327 12.51 -7.16 -14.71
C ARG A 327 13.46 -7.60 -13.62
N LEU A 328 13.05 -7.50 -12.35
CA LEU A 328 13.88 -7.83 -11.20
C LEU A 328 13.56 -9.20 -10.61
N ASP A 329 12.61 -9.93 -11.21
CA ASP A 329 12.25 -11.30 -10.90
C ASP A 329 11.77 -11.52 -9.46
N SER A 330 11.13 -10.52 -8.85
CA SER A 330 10.48 -10.71 -7.55
C SER A 330 9.44 -11.84 -7.63
N LYS A 331 9.48 -12.74 -6.66
CA LYS A 331 8.60 -13.92 -6.57
C LYS A 331 7.59 -13.83 -5.44
N ASP A 332 7.55 -12.70 -4.75
CA ASP A 332 6.69 -12.50 -3.60
C ASP A 332 5.41 -11.71 -3.90
N ASN A 333 4.55 -11.61 -2.89
CA ASN A 333 3.53 -10.58 -2.82
C ASN A 333 4.23 -9.22 -2.81
N MET A 334 3.61 -8.20 -3.39
CA MET A 334 4.18 -6.86 -3.48
C MET A 334 3.15 -5.83 -3.07
N SER A 335 3.46 -5.06 -2.03
CA SER A 335 2.68 -3.95 -1.51
C SER A 335 3.57 -2.72 -1.34
N LEU A 336 3.19 -1.62 -1.96
CA LEU A 336 3.99 -0.39 -2.00
C LEU A 336 3.11 0.84 -1.82
N CYS A 337 3.41 1.65 -0.79
CA CYS A 337 2.79 2.96 -0.57
C CYS A 337 3.82 4.08 -0.68
N ILE A 338 3.52 5.10 -1.47
CA ILE A 338 4.30 6.33 -1.61
C ILE A 338 3.48 7.45 -0.99
N ILE A 339 4.07 8.17 -0.04
CA ILE A 339 3.44 9.27 0.70
C ILE A 339 4.26 10.54 0.45
N MET A 340 3.69 11.52 -0.22
CA MET A 340 4.34 12.82 -0.43
C MET A 340 3.89 13.79 0.68
N LEU A 341 4.85 14.42 1.32
CA LEU A 341 4.63 15.42 2.37
C LEU A 341 4.24 16.77 1.72
N GLN A 342 3.11 16.76 1.06
CA GLN A 342 2.56 17.89 0.33
C GLN A 342 1.05 17.73 0.22
N GLY A 343 0.32 18.77 0.55
CA GLY A 343 -1.13 18.76 0.41
C GLY A 343 -1.62 18.88 -1.03
N ALA A 344 -2.85 18.44 -1.25
CA ALA A 344 -3.55 18.78 -2.47
C ALA A 344 -3.79 20.29 -2.54
N PRO A 345 -3.71 20.90 -3.73
CA PRO A 345 -4.11 22.30 -3.91
C PRO A 345 -5.54 22.55 -3.42
N SER A 346 -5.79 23.68 -2.78
CA SER A 346 -7.12 24.04 -2.30
C SER A 346 -8.01 24.56 -3.44
N GLY A 347 -9.35 24.34 -3.32
CA GLY A 347 -10.37 24.89 -4.23
C GLY A 347 -10.76 23.97 -5.39
N ASP A 348 -11.43 24.55 -6.39
CA ASP A 348 -11.96 23.83 -7.57
C ASP A 348 -10.86 23.22 -8.48
N LEU A 349 -9.60 23.50 -8.18
CA LEU A 349 -8.43 22.97 -8.88
C LEU A 349 -8.07 21.53 -8.48
N VAL A 350 -8.65 21.01 -7.40
CA VAL A 350 -8.45 19.61 -7.01
C VAL A 350 -9.19 18.72 -8.00
N PRO A 351 -8.50 17.89 -8.76
CA PRO A 351 -9.17 16.91 -9.59
C PRO A 351 -10.06 16.03 -8.71
N LYS A 352 -11.35 15.91 -9.03
CA LYS A 352 -12.31 15.01 -8.34
C LYS A 352 -11.86 13.52 -8.30
N LYS A 353 -10.71 13.22 -8.87
CA LYS A 353 -10.12 11.88 -9.02
C LYS A 353 -8.90 11.63 -8.14
N LEU A 354 -8.59 12.48 -7.15
CA LEU A 354 -7.45 12.23 -6.25
C LEU A 354 -7.72 11.13 -5.22
N GLU A 355 -8.99 10.85 -4.93
CA GLU A 355 -9.38 9.80 -4.00
C GLU A 355 -10.15 8.73 -4.76
N ASP A 356 -9.52 7.63 -5.13
CA ASP A 356 -10.14 6.51 -5.82
C ASP A 356 -9.47 5.16 -5.51
N GLU A 357 -10.14 4.11 -5.93
CA GLU A 357 -9.62 2.76 -6.01
C GLU A 357 -9.73 2.28 -7.46
N LEU A 358 -8.68 1.67 -7.95
CA LEU A 358 -8.55 1.26 -9.33
C LEU A 358 -7.92 -0.14 -9.41
N PHE A 359 -8.48 -0.97 -10.28
CA PHE A 359 -7.90 -2.26 -10.64
C PHE A 359 -7.30 -2.15 -12.04
N VAL A 360 -6.05 -2.55 -12.20
CA VAL A 360 -5.33 -2.54 -13.48
C VAL A 360 -4.74 -3.92 -13.77
N GLY A 361 -4.42 -4.20 -15.04
CA GLY A 361 -3.78 -5.43 -15.46
C GLY A 361 -4.57 -6.22 -16.48
N ASP A 362 -4.25 -7.51 -16.64
CA ASP A 362 -4.89 -8.37 -17.61
C ASP A 362 -6.24 -8.91 -17.11
N PHE A 363 -7.32 -8.27 -17.56
CA PHE A 363 -8.69 -8.65 -17.25
C PHE A 363 -9.25 -9.77 -18.14
N THR A 364 -8.51 -10.30 -19.11
CA THR A 364 -8.98 -11.43 -19.93
C THR A 364 -9.24 -12.65 -19.06
N ARG A 365 -8.40 -12.87 -18.05
CA ARG A 365 -8.56 -13.95 -17.07
C ARG A 365 -9.75 -13.74 -16.14
N LEU A 366 -10.10 -12.49 -15.83
CA LEU A 366 -11.32 -12.19 -15.09
C LEU A 366 -12.59 -12.56 -15.90
N ALA A 367 -12.56 -12.32 -17.22
CA ALA A 367 -13.64 -12.75 -18.11
C ALA A 367 -13.77 -14.27 -18.13
N ASP A 368 -12.67 -15.01 -18.16
CA ASP A 368 -12.67 -16.47 -18.04
C ASP A 368 -13.31 -16.95 -16.74
N ILE A 369 -12.96 -16.32 -15.61
CA ILE A 369 -13.52 -16.62 -14.29
C ILE A 369 -15.02 -16.36 -14.29
N SER A 370 -15.45 -15.17 -14.75
CA SER A 370 -16.84 -14.74 -14.76
C SER A 370 -17.73 -15.62 -15.68
N ASN A 371 -17.18 -16.07 -16.80
CA ASN A 371 -17.91 -16.89 -17.79
C ASN A 371 -17.71 -18.40 -17.61
N ASN A 372 -16.92 -18.79 -16.63
CA ASN A 372 -16.51 -20.18 -16.41
C ASN A 372 -15.88 -20.83 -17.66
N THR A 373 -15.08 -20.06 -18.41
CA THR A 373 -14.29 -20.50 -19.58
C THR A 373 -12.81 -20.61 -19.19
N ASN A 374 -11.99 -21.10 -20.09
CA ASN A 374 -10.52 -21.12 -19.95
C ASN A 374 -9.87 -20.75 -21.28
N GLU A 375 -10.30 -19.68 -21.89
CA GLU A 375 -9.78 -19.19 -23.18
C GLU A 375 -8.33 -18.75 -23.07
N SER A 376 -7.93 -18.25 -21.91
CA SER A 376 -6.52 -17.85 -21.63
C SER A 376 -5.56 -19.05 -21.46
N GLY A 377 -6.08 -20.30 -21.32
CA GLY A 377 -5.27 -21.50 -21.17
C GLY A 377 -4.51 -21.65 -19.87
N VAL A 378 -4.81 -20.85 -18.83
CA VAL A 378 -4.17 -20.96 -17.51
C VAL A 378 -4.68 -22.18 -16.74
N ASP A 379 -3.82 -22.76 -15.90
CA ASP A 379 -4.19 -23.87 -15.05
C ASP A 379 -5.20 -23.47 -13.96
N LYS A 380 -5.85 -24.49 -13.36
CA LYS A 380 -6.91 -24.26 -12.35
C LYS A 380 -6.40 -23.53 -11.10
N ARG A 381 -5.13 -23.72 -10.74
CA ARG A 381 -4.52 -23.13 -9.56
C ARG A 381 -4.33 -21.62 -9.76
N THR A 382 -3.73 -21.22 -10.88
CA THR A 382 -3.57 -19.80 -11.25
C THR A 382 -4.93 -19.11 -11.38
N ARG A 383 -5.92 -19.77 -11.97
CA ARG A 383 -7.28 -19.25 -12.07
C ARG A 383 -7.90 -18.99 -10.70
N ARG A 384 -7.77 -19.93 -9.76
CA ARG A 384 -8.23 -19.75 -8.38
C ARG A 384 -7.50 -18.59 -7.69
N ALA A 385 -6.19 -18.47 -7.86
CA ALA A 385 -5.41 -17.39 -7.31
C ALA A 385 -5.91 -16.00 -7.78
N TYR A 386 -6.27 -15.86 -9.06
CA TYR A 386 -6.92 -14.62 -9.56
C TYR A 386 -8.27 -14.36 -8.90
N GLU A 387 -9.13 -15.38 -8.75
CA GLU A 387 -10.44 -15.27 -8.12
C GLU A 387 -10.30 -14.86 -6.64
N ASP A 388 -9.40 -15.51 -5.91
CA ASP A 388 -9.14 -15.23 -4.50
C ASP A 388 -8.57 -13.83 -4.32
N PHE A 389 -7.62 -13.38 -5.15
CA PHE A 389 -7.08 -12.02 -5.15
C PHE A 389 -8.19 -10.98 -5.36
N PHE A 390 -8.98 -11.09 -6.42
CA PHE A 390 -10.07 -10.15 -6.69
C PHE A 390 -11.14 -10.14 -5.59
N THR A 391 -11.39 -11.29 -4.98
CA THR A 391 -12.31 -11.40 -3.84
C THR A 391 -11.76 -10.67 -2.62
N ARG A 392 -10.48 -10.87 -2.32
CA ARG A 392 -9.80 -10.29 -1.18
C ARG A 392 -9.70 -8.76 -1.26
N VAL A 393 -9.23 -8.23 -2.38
CA VAL A 393 -9.15 -6.77 -2.59
C VAL A 393 -10.50 -6.10 -2.79
N GLY A 394 -11.59 -6.87 -2.73
CA GLY A 394 -12.96 -6.34 -2.75
C GLY A 394 -13.50 -6.03 -4.13
N TYR A 395 -12.84 -6.43 -5.21
CA TYR A 395 -13.31 -6.18 -6.58
C TYR A 395 -14.74 -6.68 -6.80
N PHE A 396 -15.05 -7.91 -6.39
CA PHE A 396 -16.41 -8.47 -6.51
C PHE A 396 -17.38 -8.00 -5.43
N LYS A 397 -16.86 -7.45 -4.32
CA LYS A 397 -17.69 -6.98 -3.19
C LYS A 397 -18.10 -5.53 -3.33
N ASN A 398 -17.53 -4.79 -4.27
CA ASN A 398 -17.86 -3.37 -4.44
C ASN A 398 -18.98 -3.21 -5.48
N PRO A 399 -20.27 -3.30 -5.06
CA PRO A 399 -21.41 -3.12 -5.97
C PRO A 399 -21.50 -1.69 -6.49
N ASN A 400 -20.62 -0.80 -6.01
CA ASN A 400 -20.60 0.62 -6.31
C ASN A 400 -19.48 1.03 -7.28
N ALA A 401 -18.72 0.08 -7.84
CA ALA A 401 -17.73 0.42 -8.85
C ALA A 401 -18.39 0.94 -10.15
N CYS A 402 -17.72 1.86 -10.84
CA CYS A 402 -18.19 2.40 -12.10
C CYS A 402 -18.32 1.29 -13.16
N ASN A 403 -19.48 1.18 -13.81
CA ASN A 403 -19.75 0.17 -14.82
C ASN A 403 -18.85 0.24 -16.08
N VAL A 404 -18.13 1.36 -16.26
CA VAL A 404 -17.29 1.58 -17.44
C VAL A 404 -15.81 1.46 -17.14
N CYS A 405 -15.33 2.22 -16.15
CA CYS A 405 -13.90 2.26 -15.82
C CYS A 405 -13.54 1.41 -14.60
N HIS A 406 -14.52 0.74 -13.99
CA HIS A 406 -14.38 -0.12 -12.81
C HIS A 406 -13.72 0.56 -11.60
N ARG A 407 -13.71 1.91 -11.56
CA ARG A 407 -13.20 2.71 -10.46
C ARG A 407 -14.29 2.96 -9.43
N TYR A 408 -13.87 3.03 -8.18
CA TYR A 408 -14.71 3.47 -7.07
C TYR A 408 -14.31 4.88 -6.64
N PHE A 409 -15.32 5.72 -6.32
CA PHE A 409 -15.14 7.08 -5.81
C PHE A 409 -16.10 7.32 -4.66
N ARG A 410 -15.76 8.18 -3.73
CA ARG A 410 -16.65 8.57 -2.62
C ARG A 410 -18.04 9.05 -3.11
N GLN A 411 -18.06 9.70 -4.25
CA GLN A 411 -19.31 10.19 -4.87
C GLN A 411 -19.51 9.52 -6.22
N MET A 412 -20.42 8.57 -6.25
CA MET A 412 -20.82 7.85 -7.45
C MET A 412 -22.24 8.23 -7.83
N SER A 413 -22.52 8.34 -9.12
CA SER A 413 -23.87 8.60 -9.67
C SER A 413 -24.51 7.29 -10.10
N SER A 414 -25.67 6.97 -9.53
CA SER A 414 -26.46 5.79 -9.93
C SER A 414 -27.48 6.14 -11.00
N CYS A 415 -27.62 5.26 -11.99
CA CYS A 415 -28.78 5.33 -12.88
C CYS A 415 -30.08 5.15 -12.06
N PRO A 416 -31.16 5.89 -12.36
CA PRO A 416 -32.46 5.72 -11.68
C PRO A 416 -32.98 4.27 -11.67
N CYS A 417 -32.56 3.43 -12.62
CA CYS A 417 -32.88 2.00 -12.62
C CYS A 417 -32.13 1.19 -11.56
N LYS A 418 -31.16 1.78 -10.86
CA LYS A 418 -30.26 1.17 -9.84
C LYS A 418 -29.42 -0.02 -10.33
N LYS A 419 -29.32 -0.22 -11.65
CA LYS A 419 -28.55 -1.33 -12.27
C LYS A 419 -27.21 -0.88 -12.84
N ALA A 420 -26.89 0.41 -12.83
CA ALA A 420 -25.64 0.95 -13.32
C ALA A 420 -25.20 2.14 -12.47
N ILE A 421 -23.92 2.18 -12.21
CA ILE A 421 -23.25 3.20 -11.38
C ILE A 421 -22.10 3.79 -12.18
N TYR A 422 -21.90 5.09 -12.10
CA TYR A 422 -20.90 5.81 -12.87
C TYR A 422 -20.12 6.80 -11.99
N CYS A 423 -18.82 6.90 -12.22
CA CYS A 423 -17.97 7.85 -11.52
C CYS A 423 -18.17 9.27 -12.03
N ASP A 424 -18.54 9.45 -13.30
CA ASP A 424 -18.70 10.74 -13.94
C ASP A 424 -19.67 10.65 -15.14
N PRO A 425 -20.11 11.82 -15.68
CA PRO A 425 -20.99 11.88 -16.85
C PRO A 425 -20.37 11.31 -18.13
N VAL A 426 -19.03 11.27 -18.24
CA VAL A 426 -18.33 10.73 -19.41
C VAL A 426 -18.51 9.21 -19.45
N CYS A 427 -18.24 8.54 -18.35
CA CYS A 427 -18.48 7.10 -18.22
C CYS A 427 -19.96 6.76 -18.43
N GLN A 428 -20.89 7.54 -17.86
CA GLN A 428 -22.32 7.37 -18.10
C GLN A 428 -22.68 7.48 -19.60
N LYS A 429 -22.12 8.43 -20.30
CA LYS A 429 -22.37 8.65 -21.74
C LYS A 429 -21.82 7.53 -22.60
N VAL A 430 -20.66 6.99 -22.23
CA VAL A 430 -20.03 5.84 -22.92
C VAL A 430 -20.93 4.61 -22.82
N ASP A 431 -21.37 4.25 -21.60
CA ASP A 431 -22.20 3.08 -21.37
C ASP A 431 -23.64 3.25 -21.87
N TRP A 432 -24.14 4.49 -21.98
CA TRP A 432 -25.56 4.74 -22.28
C TRP A 432 -26.05 4.05 -23.54
N LYS A 433 -25.22 3.90 -24.57
CA LYS A 433 -25.58 3.19 -25.80
C LYS A 433 -25.98 1.73 -25.57
N ALA A 434 -25.33 1.07 -24.62
CA ALA A 434 -25.60 -0.30 -24.23
C ALA A 434 -26.67 -0.36 -23.14
N HIS A 435 -26.47 0.38 -22.05
CA HIS A 435 -27.35 0.35 -20.88
C HIS A 435 -28.81 0.76 -21.16
N ARG A 436 -29.06 1.74 -22.03
CA ARG A 436 -30.42 2.20 -22.36
C ARG A 436 -31.33 1.10 -22.88
N LYS A 437 -30.79 0.04 -23.48
CA LYS A 437 -31.57 -1.10 -24.01
C LYS A 437 -32.17 -1.94 -22.88
N SER A 438 -31.54 -1.99 -21.73
CA SER A 438 -31.94 -2.74 -20.54
C SER A 438 -32.44 -1.86 -19.40
N CYS A 439 -32.32 -0.53 -19.52
CA CYS A 439 -32.65 0.41 -18.47
C CYS A 439 -34.14 0.52 -18.23
N ALA A 440 -34.61 0.10 -17.06
CA ALA A 440 -36.02 0.16 -16.68
C ALA A 440 -36.54 1.61 -16.61
N ALA A 441 -35.69 2.59 -16.23
CA ALA A 441 -36.08 4.01 -16.19
C ALA A 441 -36.33 4.60 -17.59
N ASN A 442 -35.67 4.08 -18.63
CA ASN A 442 -35.89 4.50 -20.01
C ASN A 442 -37.19 3.90 -20.61
N LYS A 443 -37.63 2.75 -20.08
CA LYS A 443 -38.89 2.12 -20.51
C LYS A 443 -40.13 2.82 -19.96
N SER A 444 -40.02 3.46 -18.78
CA SER A 444 -41.11 4.19 -18.15
C SER A 444 -41.37 5.59 -18.79
N SER A 445 -40.37 6.17 -19.44
CA SER A 445 -40.53 7.44 -20.16
C SER A 445 -41.10 7.30 -21.58
N ALA A 446 -41.17 6.07 -22.11
CA ALA A 446 -41.74 5.78 -23.45
C ALA A 446 -43.22 5.40 -23.40
N ALA A 447 -43.83 5.33 -22.20
CA ALA A 447 -45.24 4.95 -22.02
C ALA A 447 -46.01 6.15 -21.40
N SER A 448 -46.09 7.26 -22.10
CA SER A 448 -47.09 8.28 -21.80
C SER A 448 -48.08 8.31 -22.98
N PRO A 449 -49.37 7.99 -22.79
CA PRO A 449 -50.34 8.14 -23.85
C PRO A 449 -50.68 9.61 -24.07
N SER A 450 -50.69 9.97 -25.34
CA SER A 450 -51.29 11.20 -25.84
C SER A 450 -52.79 11.26 -25.57
N GLY A 451 -53.28 12.33 -25.06
CA GLY A 451 -54.67 12.70 -25.21
C GLY A 451 -55.42 13.07 -23.92
N GLY A 452 -55.74 14.31 -23.77
CA GLY A 452 -56.69 14.78 -22.75
C GLY A 452 -56.72 16.29 -22.64
N ALA A 453 -57.71 16.90 -23.24
CA ALA A 453 -57.99 18.29 -23.45
C ALA A 453 -57.90 19.19 -22.18
N HIS A 454 -57.44 20.40 -22.37
CA HIS A 454 -57.59 21.52 -21.42
C HIS A 454 -59.06 21.78 -21.07
N PRO A 455 -59.36 22.22 -19.86
CA PRO A 455 -60.29 23.31 -19.63
C PRO A 455 -59.58 24.53 -18.97
N SER A 456 -59.88 25.69 -19.49
CA SER A 456 -59.48 27.00 -19.08
C SER A 456 -59.98 27.36 -17.65
N PRO A 457 -59.26 28.12 -16.86
CA PRO A 457 -59.76 28.60 -15.58
C PRO A 457 -60.66 29.83 -15.75
N LYS A 458 -61.86 29.77 -15.17
CA LYS A 458 -62.72 30.91 -14.97
C LYS A 458 -62.23 31.76 -13.79
N HIS A 459 -62.09 33.10 -14.06
CA HIS A 459 -61.97 34.09 -13.03
C HIS A 459 -63.23 34.10 -12.18
N SER A 460 -63.10 34.19 -10.87
CA SER A 460 -64.09 34.92 -10.02
C SER A 460 -63.33 35.70 -8.97
N LYS A 461 -63.64 36.99 -8.97
CA LYS A 461 -63.32 37.97 -7.94
C LYS A 461 -64.20 37.66 -6.70
N ASN A 462 -63.60 37.68 -5.55
CA ASN A 462 -63.87 38.56 -4.41
C ASN A 462 -62.75 38.40 -3.40
#